data_1e1e00fae51cdf99d9789bb64645c206
#
_entry.id   1e1e00fae51cdf99d9789bb64645c206
#
_cell.length_a   1.000
_cell.length_b   1.000
_cell.length_c   1.000
_cell.angle_alpha   90.00
_cell.angle_beta   90.00
_cell.angle_gamma   90.00
#
_symmetry.space_group_name_H-M   'P 1'
#
loop_
_entity.id
_entity.type
_entity.pdbx_description
1 polymer ?
#
loop_
_entity_poly.entity_id
_entity_poly.type
_entity_poly.pdbx_seq_one_letter_code
_entity_poly.pdbx_strand_id
1 'polypeptide(L)' 'MNPCELITIVSSLAITIANNVPDDDDLSMLASIVTQLGDTLATIANQRSLQK' A
#
# COMPACT_ATOMS: atom_id res chain seq x y z
N MET A 1 -2.88 -9.08 -14.52
CA MET A 1 -2.16 -9.68 -13.37
C MET A 1 -3.17 -10.33 -12.44
N ASN A 2 -2.95 -11.57 -12.04
CA ASN A 2 -3.90 -12.24 -11.15
C ASN A 2 -3.69 -11.80 -9.70
N PRO A 3 -4.71 -11.98 -8.83
CA PRO A 3 -4.62 -11.51 -7.44
C PRO A 3 -3.45 -12.10 -6.66
N CYS A 4 -3.11 -13.37 -6.89
CA CYS A 4 -2.01 -14.01 -6.16
C CYS A 4 -0.66 -13.43 -6.55
N GLU A 5 -0.46 -13.14 -7.82
CA GLU A 5 0.76 -12.48 -8.29
C GLU A 5 0.88 -11.09 -7.71
N LEU A 6 -0.22 -10.34 -7.71
CA LEU A 6 -0.23 -8.98 -7.16
C LEU A 6 0.12 -8.99 -5.67
N ILE A 7 -0.47 -9.89 -4.89
CA ILE A 7 -0.18 -10.01 -3.46
C ILE A 7 1.28 -10.37 -3.24
N THR A 8 1.84 -11.25 -4.05
CA THR A 8 3.25 -11.65 -3.94
C THR A 8 4.17 -10.45 -4.18
N ILE A 9 3.90 -9.66 -5.20
CA ILE A 9 4.69 -8.47 -5.52
C ILE A 9 4.60 -7.46 -4.39
N VAL A 10 3.40 -7.19 -3.88
CA VAL A 10 3.20 -6.24 -2.79
C VAL A 10 3.89 -6.71 -1.51
N SER A 11 3.80 -8.00 -1.19
CA SER A 11 4.47 -8.57 -0.01
C SER A 11 5.98 -8.48 -0.12
N SER A 12 6.54 -8.75 -1.30
CA SER A 12 7.98 -8.63 -1.54
C SER A 12 8.44 -7.20 -1.36
N LEU A 13 7.67 -6.23 -1.86
CA LEU A 13 7.97 -4.82 -1.71
C LEU A 13 7.93 -4.42 -0.24
N ALA A 14 6.93 -4.89 0.51
CA ALA A 14 6.81 -4.58 1.94
C ALA A 14 8.01 -5.11 2.73
N ILE A 15 8.46 -6.32 2.43
CA ILE A 15 9.64 -6.91 3.09
C ILE A 15 10.89 -6.10 2.77
N THR A 16 11.05 -5.70 1.52
CA THR A 16 12.19 -4.88 1.10
C THR A 16 12.21 -3.54 1.84
N ILE A 17 11.07 -2.88 1.94
CA ILE A 17 10.95 -1.62 2.68
C ILE A 17 11.30 -1.83 4.15
N ALA A 18 10.78 -2.87 4.78
CA ALA A 18 11.05 -3.16 6.19
C ALA A 18 12.54 -3.40 6.44
N ASN A 19 13.23 -4.07 5.51
CA ASN A 19 14.66 -4.33 5.63
C ASN A 19 15.51 -3.06 5.49
N ASN A 20 15.00 -2.05 4.79
CA ASN A 20 15.72 -0.80 4.55
C ASN A 20 15.35 0.31 5.54
N VAL A 21 14.37 0.10 6.40
CA VAL A 21 13.92 1.06 7.41
C VAL A 21 14.01 0.37 8.78
N PRO A 22 15.21 0.39 9.40
CA PRO A 22 15.43 -0.39 10.64
C PRO A 22 14.78 0.21 11.88
N ASP A 23 14.45 1.50 11.87
CA ASP A 23 13.81 2.15 13.01
C ASP A 23 12.31 1.85 12.99
N ASP A 24 11.81 1.27 14.10
CA ASP A 24 10.41 0.86 14.21
C ASP A 24 9.44 2.05 14.14
N ASP A 25 9.81 3.18 14.70
CA ASP A 25 8.96 4.38 14.65
C ASP A 25 8.86 4.93 13.23
N ASP A 26 9.98 4.95 12.52
CA ASP A 26 10.01 5.39 11.13
C ASP A 26 9.18 4.46 10.25
N LEU A 27 9.31 3.16 10.45
CA LEU A 27 8.56 2.17 9.69
C LEU A 27 7.06 2.29 9.97
N SER A 28 6.68 2.50 11.22
CA SER A 28 5.29 2.70 11.62
C SER A 28 4.69 3.95 10.97
N MET A 29 5.46 5.04 10.93
CA MET A 29 5.03 6.28 10.29
C MET A 29 4.85 6.07 8.79
N LEU A 30 5.80 5.40 8.14
CA LEU A 30 5.72 5.10 6.71
C LEU A 30 4.49 4.24 6.41
N ALA A 31 4.25 3.21 7.22
CA ALA A 31 3.09 2.34 7.06
C ALA A 31 1.78 3.12 7.15
N SER A 32 1.69 4.07 8.07
CA SER A 32 0.50 4.91 8.23
C SER A 32 0.27 5.80 7.00
N ILE A 33 1.32 6.37 6.45
CA ILE A 33 1.25 7.20 5.24
C ILE A 33 0.79 6.36 4.05
N VAL A 34 1.35 5.17 3.87
CA VAL A 34 0.98 4.28 2.77
C VAL A 34 -0.47 3.81 2.90
N THR A 35 -0.91 3.52 4.13
CA THR A 35 -2.30 3.15 4.40
C THR A 35 -3.25 4.28 4.01
N GLN A 36 -2.92 5.51 4.38
CA GLN A 36 -3.72 6.69 4.03
C GLN A 36 -3.77 6.88 2.52
N LEU A 37 -2.65 6.69 1.84
CA LEU A 37 -2.60 6.78 0.39
C LEU A 37 -3.52 5.73 -0.25
N GLY A 38 -3.48 4.51 0.23
CA GLY A 38 -4.35 3.43 -0.25
C GLY A 38 -5.82 3.75 -0.06
N ASP A 39 -6.19 4.26 1.11
CA ASP A 39 -7.57 4.62 1.42
C ASP A 39 -8.06 5.74 0.51
N THR A 40 -7.23 6.74 0.26
CA THR A 40 -7.58 7.86 -0.62
C THR A 40 -7.75 7.38 -2.06
N LEU A 41 -6.87 6.51 -2.53
CA LEU A 41 -6.99 5.93 -3.86
C LEU A 41 -8.27 5.10 -4.01
N ALA A 42 -8.65 4.36 -2.99
CA ALA A 42 -9.89 3.58 -2.98
C ALA A 42 -11.11 4.50 -3.09
N THR A 43 -11.08 5.63 -2.38
CA THR A 43 -12.15 6.63 -2.45
C THR A 43 -12.27 7.20 -3.86
N ILE A 44 -11.15 7.55 -4.47
CA ILE A 44 -11.13 8.08 -5.84
C ILE A 44 -11.68 7.03 -6.83
N ALA A 45 -11.26 5.79 -6.69
CA ALA A 45 -11.71 4.70 -7.57
C ALA A 45 -13.21 4.49 -7.45
N ASN A 46 -13.76 4.53 -6.23
CA ASN A 46 -15.19 4.40 -6.00
C ASN A 46 -15.97 5.54 -6.64
N GLN A 47 -15.47 6.77 -6.53
CA GLN A 47 -16.12 7.93 -7.14
C GLN A 47 -16.13 7.83 -8.67
N ARG A 48 -15.03 7.37 -9.25
CA ARG A 48 -14.97 7.15 -10.70
C ARG A 48 -15.99 6.10 -11.16
N SER A 49 -16.13 5.03 -10.40
CA SER A 49 -17.11 3.98 -10.72
C SER A 49 -18.53 4.49 -10.69
N LEU A 50 -18.85 5.38 -9.74
CA LEU A 50 -20.18 5.96 -9.63
C LEU A 50 -20.52 6.93 -10.76
N GLN A 51 -19.52 7.47 -11.43
CA GLN A 51 -19.70 8.44 -12.51
C GLN A 51 -19.88 7.79 -13.88
N LYS A 52 -19.76 6.50 -14.00
CA LYS A 52 -19.92 5.79 -15.29
C LYS A 52 -21.38 5.63 -15.67
#